data_7fb25caadc389142dbf2534a81d66c26
#
_entry.id   7fb25caadc389142dbf2534a81d66c26
#
_cell.length_a   1.000
_cell.length_b   1.000
_cell.length_c   1.000
_cell.angle_alpha   90.00
_cell.angle_beta   90.00
_cell.angle_gamma   90.00
#
_symmetry.space_group_name_H-M   'P 1'
#
loop_
_entity.id
_entity.type
_entity.pdbx_description
1 polymer ?
#
loop_
_entity_poly.entity_id
_entity_poly.type
_entity_poly.pdbx_seq_one_letter_code
_entity_poly.pdbx_strand_id
1 'polypeptide(L)'
;MAKSNTSKQSAPGSFKSKKKIAIIAVISIVLVAALAVSTVLLIDHFTKPNPEEEPPKGEESLPPMLDPIKDNYRTFYQVFVGSFSDSNGDTYGDLRGLINRFDYLNDGNINSGKSLGVQGIWLSPIFSSPSYHKYDAKDYYKIDWRFGDMNDLRELARLCEERNVKLILDLAINHTSSQHEWFLQFKKARMEGDTSNPYYDYYTCVTAEEKVGGRAYQKIAGVDAWFECNFSGDMPELNFDNPTVREEMLKVAQYYMELGVDGFRFDAIKYIYYGDTQKSVDFWEWYMGELKKDYPDIYCVGECWSGESEILDYYSAMNCFNFAMSQAEGKAAMAAKGTSSVSTFTNYIESYQKNVLANNPDGMPMSFLSNHDMDRIAGTFVTENYMRMAANLYLLSPGSPTIYYGEEIGIRGSRGSANTDANRRLAMLWGDGDTVGNPIGSTYDSSKQISTTVADQLEDPNSLYNYYCKLIAIRHKYEAIARGTYNSISCGQKKVGGFLITYGEEKIGLFHNTSTEELSIDLAGCTDLAGHSFAAILDVIGTGDAKLEGTVLTIAPQTSVILG
;
A
#
# COMPACT_ATOMS: atom_id res chain seq x y z
N MET A 1 8.78 33.22 94.60
CA MET A 1 9.07 32.44 95.83
C MET A 1 9.88 31.21 95.37
N ALA A 2 11.09 31.25 95.70
CA ALA A 2 11.93 30.40 96.55
C ALA A 2 12.45 29.20 95.85
N LYS A 3 13.72 29.26 95.56
CA LYS A 3 14.93 28.75 96.20
C LYS A 3 15.25 27.30 95.75
N SER A 4 16.34 27.15 95.00
CA SER A 4 17.73 26.78 95.43
C SER A 4 17.83 25.29 95.82
N ASN A 5 18.76 24.54 95.33
CA ASN A 5 20.18 24.49 95.59
C ASN A 5 20.90 23.39 94.85
N THR A 6 21.98 23.77 94.29
CA THR A 6 23.29 23.11 94.11
C THR A 6 23.56 21.73 94.70
N SER A 7 24.25 20.88 93.97
CA SER A 7 25.58 20.33 94.37
C SER A 7 26.25 19.62 93.24
N LYS A 8 27.58 19.83 93.14
CA LYS A 8 28.58 19.18 92.30
C LYS A 8 28.81 17.72 92.68
N GLN A 9 29.15 16.91 91.73
CA GLN A 9 30.34 16.02 91.85
C GLN A 9 30.66 15.33 90.51
N SER A 10 31.76 15.64 89.92
CA SER A 10 32.94 14.93 89.45
C SER A 10 32.74 13.69 88.60
N ALA A 11 33.38 13.75 87.41
CA ALA A 11 33.66 12.63 86.53
C ALA A 11 34.57 11.53 87.12
N PRO A 12 34.53 10.30 86.62
CA PRO A 12 35.49 9.92 85.59
C PRO A 12 35.00 8.87 84.57
N GLY A 13 35.72 8.73 83.48
CA GLY A 13 35.61 7.55 82.67
C GLY A 13 35.77 7.67 81.14
N SER A 14 36.85 8.31 80.71
CA SER A 14 37.16 8.55 79.29
C SER A 14 37.85 7.40 78.56
N PHE A 15 37.79 6.14 78.98
CA PHE A 15 38.53 5.07 78.32
C PHE A 15 37.67 4.06 77.53
N LYS A 16 36.34 4.00 77.74
CA LYS A 16 35.50 3.01 77.03
C LYS A 16 34.94 3.54 75.67
N SER A 17 34.96 4.85 75.43
CA SER A 17 34.42 5.51 74.21
C SER A 17 35.37 5.27 73.00
N LYS A 18 36.68 5.39 73.19
CA LYS A 18 37.64 5.27 72.04
C LYS A 18 37.69 3.88 71.42
N LYS A 19 37.56 2.80 72.26
CA LYS A 19 37.50 1.42 71.75
C LYS A 19 36.25 1.09 70.96
N LYS A 20 35.05 1.67 71.33
CA LYS A 20 33.84 1.45 70.59
C LYS A 20 33.85 2.19 69.22
N ILE A 21 34.41 3.40 69.14
CA ILE A 21 34.54 4.15 67.88
C ILE A 21 35.55 3.44 66.98
N ALA A 22 36.65 2.92 67.47
CA ALA A 22 37.63 2.17 66.69
C ALA A 22 37.02 0.86 66.12
N ILE A 23 36.23 0.13 66.92
CA ILE A 23 35.56 -1.11 66.48
C ILE A 23 34.50 -0.79 65.40
N ILE A 24 33.70 0.30 65.55
CA ILE A 24 32.72 0.71 64.54
C ILE A 24 33.41 1.14 63.26
N ALA A 25 34.53 1.86 63.31
CA ALA A 25 35.29 2.25 62.13
C ALA A 25 35.89 1.04 61.39
N VAL A 26 36.38 0.04 62.09
CA VAL A 26 36.88 -1.18 61.46
C VAL A 26 35.76 -2.02 60.82
N ILE A 27 34.61 -2.12 61.51
CA ILE A 27 33.43 -2.82 60.93
C ILE A 27 32.92 -2.10 59.70
N SER A 28 32.89 -0.75 59.68
CA SER A 28 32.48 0.02 58.51
C SER A 28 33.47 -0.16 57.34
N ILE A 29 34.78 -0.20 57.59
CA ILE A 29 35.77 -0.44 56.52
C ILE A 29 35.64 -1.86 55.97
N VAL A 30 35.42 -2.85 56.81
CA VAL A 30 35.21 -4.25 56.38
C VAL A 30 33.92 -4.41 55.58
N LEU A 31 32.84 -3.72 55.96
CA LEU A 31 31.57 -3.70 55.22
C LEU A 31 31.71 -3.03 53.84
N VAL A 32 32.41 -1.90 53.76
CA VAL A 32 32.68 -1.22 52.49
C VAL A 32 33.57 -2.07 51.58
N ALA A 33 34.60 -2.71 52.15
CA ALA A 33 35.45 -3.64 51.39
C ALA A 33 34.67 -4.88 50.92
N ALA A 34 33.80 -5.44 51.75
CA ALA A 34 32.93 -6.56 51.35
C ALA A 34 31.93 -6.17 50.26
N LEU A 35 31.33 -4.97 50.33
CA LEU A 35 30.48 -4.43 49.28
C LEU A 35 31.25 -4.21 47.97
N ALA A 36 32.45 -3.64 48.02
CA ALA A 36 33.30 -3.44 46.86
C ALA A 36 33.68 -4.76 46.19
N VAL A 37 34.05 -5.78 46.96
CA VAL A 37 34.36 -7.12 46.45
C VAL A 37 33.12 -7.79 45.87
N SER A 38 31.95 -7.63 46.50
CA SER A 38 30.69 -8.16 45.98
C SER A 38 30.30 -7.47 44.66
N THR A 39 30.54 -6.17 44.55
CA THR A 39 30.25 -5.40 43.31
C THR A 39 31.18 -5.82 42.18
N VAL A 40 32.49 -6.03 42.49
CA VAL A 40 33.46 -6.51 41.49
C VAL A 40 33.14 -7.94 41.04
N LEU A 41 32.74 -8.82 41.96
CA LEU A 41 32.33 -10.20 41.64
C LEU A 41 31.03 -10.25 40.84
N LEU A 42 30.07 -9.34 41.08
CA LEU A 42 28.88 -9.19 40.30
C LEU A 42 29.19 -8.65 38.90
N ILE A 43 30.07 -7.67 38.77
CA ILE A 43 30.49 -7.16 37.47
C ILE A 43 31.25 -8.25 36.69
N ASP A 44 32.14 -9.00 37.33
CA ASP A 44 32.87 -10.10 36.68
C ASP A 44 31.95 -11.26 36.28
N HIS A 45 30.86 -11.48 37.02
CA HIS A 45 29.84 -12.48 36.67
C HIS A 45 28.98 -12.06 35.50
N PHE A 46 28.72 -10.76 35.32
CA PHE A 46 27.94 -10.22 34.18
C PHE A 46 28.80 -9.84 32.98
N THR A 47 30.13 -9.77 33.11
CA THR A 47 31.03 -9.39 32.02
C THR A 47 31.87 -10.51 31.44
N LYS A 48 31.91 -11.70 32.11
CA LYS A 48 32.53 -12.87 31.48
C LYS A 48 31.56 -13.49 30.48
N PRO A 49 31.95 -13.62 29.18
CA PRO A 49 31.21 -14.45 28.28
C PRO A 49 31.17 -15.87 28.82
N ASN A 50 29.99 -16.46 28.89
CA ASN A 50 29.78 -17.85 29.27
C ASN A 50 30.64 -18.73 28.33
N PRO A 51 31.59 -19.54 28.82
CA PRO A 51 32.28 -20.45 27.93
C PRO A 51 31.34 -21.59 27.56
N GLU A 52 31.12 -21.76 26.24
CA GLU A 52 30.45 -22.90 25.62
C GLU A 52 28.92 -22.95 25.73
N GLU A 53 28.24 -21.95 25.17
CA GLU A 53 27.08 -22.23 24.31
C GLU A 53 27.54 -21.91 22.88
N GLU A 54 27.74 -22.95 22.04
CA GLU A 54 27.77 -22.76 20.59
C GLU A 54 26.46 -22.04 20.23
N PRO A 55 26.50 -20.95 19.41
CA PRO A 55 25.28 -20.33 18.97
C PRO A 55 24.44 -21.40 18.28
N PRO A 56 23.09 -21.42 18.47
CA PRO A 56 22.25 -22.38 17.81
C PRO A 56 22.52 -22.26 16.31
N LYS A 57 22.91 -23.38 15.70
CA LYS A 57 23.08 -23.49 14.25
C LYS A 57 21.72 -23.17 13.62
N GLY A 58 21.56 -21.96 13.09
CA GLY A 58 20.35 -21.58 12.36
C GLY A 58 19.87 -20.14 12.48
N GLU A 59 20.50 -19.24 13.24
CA GLU A 59 20.26 -17.81 13.01
C GLU A 59 21.08 -17.39 11.78
N GLU A 60 20.46 -17.48 10.59
CA GLU A 60 20.91 -16.66 9.47
C GLU A 60 20.93 -15.22 9.97
N SER A 61 22.11 -14.59 9.98
CA SER A 61 22.22 -13.17 10.25
C SER A 61 21.26 -12.46 9.30
N LEU A 62 20.29 -11.71 9.87
CA LEU A 62 19.41 -10.88 9.05
C LEU A 62 20.29 -10.10 8.07
N PRO A 63 19.93 -10.07 6.79
CA PRO A 63 20.67 -9.28 5.82
C PRO A 63 20.74 -7.82 6.30
N PRO A 64 21.79 -7.07 5.95
CA PRO A 64 21.89 -5.68 6.35
C PRO A 64 20.64 -4.92 5.93
N MET A 65 20.20 -3.94 6.73
CA MET A 65 19.07 -3.08 6.38
C MET A 65 19.31 -2.47 4.99
N LEU A 66 18.32 -2.59 4.13
CA LEU A 66 18.37 -1.97 2.81
C LEU A 66 18.22 -0.44 2.95
N ASP A 67 18.89 0.30 2.06
CA ASP A 67 18.76 1.75 2.03
C ASP A 67 17.30 2.18 1.80
N PRO A 68 16.84 3.27 2.43
CA PRO A 68 15.51 3.81 2.18
C PRO A 68 15.31 4.17 0.70
N ILE A 69 14.13 3.86 0.16
CA ILE A 69 13.76 4.25 -1.20
C ILE A 69 13.69 5.78 -1.30
N LYS A 70 14.38 6.36 -2.27
CA LYS A 70 14.47 7.81 -2.48
C LYS A 70 13.59 8.31 -3.63
N ASP A 71 13.01 7.42 -4.39
CA ASP A 71 12.19 7.71 -5.57
C ASP A 71 10.75 7.19 -5.41
N ASN A 72 10.02 7.17 -6.50
CA ASN A 72 8.61 6.76 -6.54
C ASN A 72 8.39 5.30 -6.95
N TYR A 73 9.45 4.49 -7.12
CA TYR A 73 9.33 3.05 -7.40
C TYR A 73 9.05 2.26 -6.13
N ARG A 74 7.80 2.28 -5.68
CA ARG A 74 7.37 1.76 -4.37
C ARG A 74 6.30 0.68 -4.53
N THR A 75 6.22 -0.23 -3.56
CA THR A 75 5.09 -1.15 -3.44
C THR A 75 4.03 -0.50 -2.57
N PHE A 76 2.85 -0.26 -3.14
CA PHE A 76 1.71 0.34 -2.45
C PHE A 76 0.79 -0.71 -1.85
N TYR A 77 0.10 -0.31 -0.79
CA TYR A 77 -0.96 -1.08 -0.16
C TYR A 77 -2.22 -0.22 -0.09
N GLN A 78 -3.28 -0.67 -0.77
CA GLN A 78 -4.57 0.01 -0.74
C GLN A 78 -5.35 -0.39 0.49
N VAL A 79 -5.77 0.59 1.30
CA VAL A 79 -6.62 0.42 2.49
C VAL A 79 -8.02 0.96 2.24
N PHE A 80 -9.03 0.11 2.40
CA PHE A 80 -10.42 0.54 2.56
C PHE A 80 -10.66 0.79 4.05
N VAL A 81 -10.51 2.06 4.49
CA VAL A 81 -10.41 2.44 5.91
C VAL A 81 -11.54 1.86 6.75
N GLY A 82 -12.80 1.96 6.29
CA GLY A 82 -13.98 1.51 7.03
C GLY A 82 -14.05 0.00 7.30
N SER A 83 -13.17 -0.80 6.71
CA SER A 83 -13.14 -2.26 6.89
C SER A 83 -11.75 -2.79 7.28
N PHE A 84 -10.81 -1.91 7.67
CA PHE A 84 -9.44 -2.33 7.95
C PHE A 84 -9.22 -2.67 9.42
N SER A 85 -9.38 -1.71 10.35
CA SER A 85 -9.23 -1.95 11.80
C SER A 85 -10.04 -0.93 12.59
N ASP A 86 -10.75 -1.40 13.62
CA ASP A 86 -11.62 -0.63 14.51
C ASP A 86 -10.88 -0.33 15.81
N SER A 87 -10.64 0.95 16.10
CA SER A 87 -9.93 1.37 17.30
C SER A 87 -10.82 1.67 18.50
N ASN A 88 -12.13 1.86 18.29
CA ASN A 88 -13.05 2.39 19.28
C ASN A 88 -14.21 1.45 19.64
N GLY A 89 -14.35 0.32 18.94
CA GLY A 89 -15.36 -0.72 19.22
C GLY A 89 -16.72 -0.44 18.59
N ASP A 90 -16.82 0.44 17.59
CA ASP A 90 -18.07 0.77 16.91
C ASP A 90 -18.32 -0.06 15.64
N THR A 91 -17.42 -0.98 15.34
CA THR A 91 -17.39 -1.88 14.19
C THR A 91 -17.02 -1.22 12.84
N TYR A 92 -16.77 0.08 12.81
CA TYR A 92 -16.20 0.75 11.64
C TYR A 92 -14.69 0.84 11.79
N GLY A 93 -13.97 0.55 10.72
CA GLY A 93 -12.55 0.84 10.66
C GLY A 93 -12.33 2.36 10.63
N ASP A 94 -11.21 2.80 11.22
CA ASP A 94 -10.87 4.21 11.36
C ASP A 94 -9.35 4.46 11.19
N LEU A 95 -8.96 5.74 11.09
CA LEU A 95 -7.55 6.13 10.91
C LEU A 95 -6.70 5.74 12.13
N ARG A 96 -7.26 5.80 13.34
CA ARG A 96 -6.57 5.36 14.56
C ARG A 96 -6.33 3.86 14.56
N GLY A 97 -7.28 3.07 14.08
CA GLY A 97 -7.11 1.64 13.86
C GLY A 97 -5.98 1.33 12.86
N LEU A 98 -5.91 2.08 11.76
CA LEU A 98 -4.81 1.96 10.81
C LEU A 98 -3.46 2.32 11.45
N ILE A 99 -3.38 3.41 12.24
CA ILE A 99 -2.17 3.80 12.96
C ILE A 99 -1.75 2.69 13.92
N ASN A 100 -2.68 2.10 14.66
CA ASN A 100 -2.40 1.00 15.60
C ASN A 100 -1.88 -0.27 14.88
N ARG A 101 -2.22 -0.44 13.60
CA ARG A 101 -1.78 -1.57 12.74
C ARG A 101 -0.60 -1.23 11.84
N PHE A 102 0.01 -0.06 12.01
CA PHE A 102 1.03 0.40 11.07
C PHE A 102 2.24 -0.54 11.00
N ASP A 103 2.67 -1.13 12.10
CA ASP A 103 3.77 -2.08 12.14
C ASP A 103 3.49 -3.37 11.34
N TYR A 104 2.23 -3.75 11.14
CA TYR A 104 1.85 -4.82 10.22
C TYR A 104 2.20 -4.48 8.76
N LEU A 105 2.03 -3.21 8.38
CA LEU A 105 2.30 -2.70 7.04
C LEU A 105 3.78 -2.39 6.85
N ASN A 106 4.37 -1.65 7.81
CA ASN A 106 5.77 -1.25 7.78
C ASN A 106 6.26 -0.93 9.20
N ASP A 107 7.14 -1.78 9.73
CA ASP A 107 7.76 -1.60 11.05
C ASP A 107 9.10 -0.82 11.01
N GLY A 108 9.45 -0.26 9.86
CA GLY A 108 10.70 0.44 9.61
C GLY A 108 11.88 -0.47 9.24
N ASN A 109 11.66 -1.79 9.18
CA ASN A 109 12.70 -2.75 8.81
C ASN A 109 12.15 -3.80 7.84
N ILE A 110 12.39 -3.61 6.54
CA ILE A 110 11.90 -4.52 5.49
C ILE A 110 12.41 -5.97 5.64
N ASN A 111 13.47 -6.19 6.41
CA ASN A 111 14.04 -7.51 6.67
C ASN A 111 13.62 -8.10 8.02
N SER A 112 12.69 -7.45 8.73
CA SER A 112 12.22 -7.96 10.04
C SER A 112 11.52 -9.32 9.94
N GLY A 113 10.90 -9.61 8.79
CA GLY A 113 10.02 -10.76 8.62
C GLY A 113 8.72 -10.67 9.44
N LYS A 114 8.45 -9.50 10.05
CA LYS A 114 7.28 -9.26 10.92
C LYS A 114 6.29 -8.26 10.32
N SER A 115 6.63 -7.66 9.23
CA SER A 115 5.89 -6.62 8.55
C SER A 115 5.88 -6.91 7.05
N LEU A 116 4.85 -6.46 6.33
CA LEU A 116 4.83 -6.55 4.87
C LEU A 116 5.98 -5.78 4.22
N GLY A 117 6.43 -4.68 4.84
CA GLY A 117 7.47 -3.82 4.29
C GLY A 117 7.00 -3.00 3.09
N VAL A 118 5.71 -2.65 3.02
CA VAL A 118 5.18 -1.77 1.96
C VAL A 118 5.77 -0.36 2.09
N GLN A 119 5.97 0.30 0.96
CA GLN A 119 6.62 1.61 0.91
C GLN A 119 5.66 2.74 0.53
N GLY A 120 4.38 2.43 0.35
CA GLY A 120 3.31 3.38 0.11
C GLY A 120 1.98 2.86 0.61
N ILE A 121 1.12 3.76 1.06
CA ILE A 121 -0.25 3.49 1.48
C ILE A 121 -1.19 4.37 0.65
N TRP A 122 -2.18 3.73 0.03
CA TRP A 122 -3.28 4.41 -0.62
C TRP A 122 -4.54 4.23 0.23
N LEU A 123 -5.09 5.32 0.76
CA LEU A 123 -6.38 5.32 1.44
C LEU A 123 -7.51 5.50 0.44
N SER A 124 -8.50 4.59 0.42
CA SER A 124 -9.81 4.88 -0.20
C SER A 124 -10.40 6.15 0.41
N PRO A 125 -11.38 6.83 -0.24
CA PRO A 125 -11.83 8.16 0.19
C PRO A 125 -12.19 8.22 1.67
N ILE A 126 -11.74 9.28 2.35
CA ILE A 126 -11.91 9.47 3.79
C ILE A 126 -12.76 10.70 4.15
N PHE A 127 -13.21 11.45 3.15
CA PHE A 127 -13.93 12.71 3.34
C PHE A 127 -15.34 12.50 3.88
N SER A 128 -15.90 13.54 4.51
CA SER A 128 -17.30 13.56 4.95
C SER A 128 -18.22 13.20 3.79
N SER A 129 -19.01 12.16 3.94
CA SER A 129 -19.87 11.60 2.88
C SER A 129 -21.09 10.89 3.46
N PRO A 130 -22.24 10.87 2.76
CA PRO A 130 -23.42 10.11 3.20
C PRO A 130 -23.27 8.60 2.95
N SER A 131 -22.46 8.18 1.98
CA SER A 131 -22.28 6.77 1.64
C SER A 131 -21.20 6.08 2.46
N TYR A 132 -21.21 4.73 2.48
CA TYR A 132 -20.15 3.96 3.13
C TYR A 132 -18.84 3.98 2.32
N HIS A 133 -18.92 4.15 1.00
CA HIS A 133 -17.75 4.14 0.10
C HIS A 133 -17.03 5.48 -0.01
N LYS A 134 -17.66 6.58 0.39
CA LYS A 134 -17.10 7.94 0.48
C LYS A 134 -16.73 8.63 -0.84
N TYR A 135 -17.04 8.06 -2.00
CA TYR A 135 -16.76 8.71 -3.28
C TYR A 135 -17.63 9.95 -3.53
N ASP A 136 -18.80 10.06 -2.89
CA ASP A 136 -19.69 11.21 -2.94
C ASP A 136 -19.41 12.19 -1.79
N ALA A 137 -18.32 12.95 -1.87
CA ALA A 137 -17.89 13.89 -0.84
C ALA A 137 -18.92 15.02 -0.61
N LYS A 138 -19.28 15.24 0.66
CA LYS A 138 -20.08 16.39 1.11
C LYS A 138 -19.25 17.61 1.48
N ASP A 139 -18.01 17.36 1.90
CA ASP A 139 -17.09 18.38 2.33
C ASP A 139 -15.67 17.79 2.23
N TYR A 140 -14.86 18.32 1.30
CA TYR A 140 -13.51 17.87 1.08
C TYR A 140 -12.53 18.27 2.21
N TYR A 141 -12.90 19.23 3.06
CA TYR A 141 -12.04 19.72 4.13
C TYR A 141 -12.32 19.06 5.48
N LYS A 142 -13.18 18.01 5.51
CA LYS A 142 -13.51 17.25 6.70
C LYS A 142 -13.35 15.75 6.49
N ILE A 143 -12.69 15.10 7.43
CA ILE A 143 -12.71 13.64 7.53
C ILE A 143 -14.12 13.18 7.94
N ASP A 144 -14.58 12.05 7.43
CA ASP A 144 -15.83 11.43 7.90
C ASP A 144 -15.69 11.10 9.39
N TRP A 145 -16.67 11.50 10.19
CA TRP A 145 -16.63 11.37 11.64
C TRP A 145 -16.41 9.93 12.15
N ARG A 146 -16.74 8.93 11.34
CA ARG A 146 -16.49 7.51 11.63
C ARG A 146 -15.03 7.13 11.46
N PHE A 147 -14.28 7.89 10.68
CA PHE A 147 -12.87 7.60 10.38
C PHE A 147 -11.90 8.39 11.26
N GLY A 148 -12.41 9.27 12.14
CA GLY A 148 -11.59 10.10 13.00
C GLY A 148 -11.62 11.57 12.62
N ASP A 149 -10.51 12.26 12.81
CA ASP A 149 -10.38 13.69 12.52
C ASP A 149 -9.07 14.05 11.80
N MET A 150 -8.85 15.35 11.56
CA MET A 150 -7.63 15.85 10.91
C MET A 150 -6.35 15.62 11.72
N ASN A 151 -6.45 15.40 13.04
CA ASN A 151 -5.26 15.12 13.85
C ASN A 151 -4.82 13.66 13.65
N ASP A 152 -5.77 12.74 13.49
CA ASP A 152 -5.47 11.36 13.14
C ASP A 152 -4.78 11.28 11.77
N LEU A 153 -5.25 12.06 10.77
CA LEU A 153 -4.59 12.12 9.46
C LEU A 153 -3.17 12.69 9.55
N ARG A 154 -2.96 13.78 10.31
CA ARG A 154 -1.62 14.36 10.51
C ARG A 154 -0.68 13.38 11.21
N GLU A 155 -1.19 12.63 12.20
CA GLU A 155 -0.40 11.63 12.90
C GLU A 155 -0.02 10.47 11.97
N LEU A 156 -0.96 10.01 11.14
CA LEU A 156 -0.68 9.00 10.12
C LEU A 156 0.37 9.50 9.11
N ALA A 157 0.24 10.73 8.60
CA ALA A 157 1.20 11.32 7.67
C ALA A 157 2.61 11.41 8.29
N ARG A 158 2.71 11.88 9.55
CA ARG A 158 3.98 11.91 10.28
C ARG A 158 4.60 10.52 10.45
N LEU A 159 3.79 9.51 10.78
CA LEU A 159 4.26 8.13 10.92
C LEU A 159 4.74 7.56 9.58
N CYS A 160 4.04 7.89 8.48
CA CYS A 160 4.46 7.53 7.13
C CYS A 160 5.81 8.16 6.78
N GLU A 161 6.00 9.44 7.07
CA GLU A 161 7.27 10.14 6.85
C GLU A 161 8.42 9.51 7.65
N GLU A 162 8.20 9.22 8.94
CA GLU A 162 9.19 8.58 9.82
C GLU A 162 9.64 7.20 9.33
N ARG A 163 8.76 6.46 8.66
CA ARG A 163 9.03 5.12 8.11
C ARG A 163 9.37 5.12 6.62
N ASN A 164 9.55 6.29 6.01
CA ASN A 164 9.76 6.45 4.57
C ASN A 164 8.68 5.75 3.72
N VAL A 165 7.43 5.84 4.17
CA VAL A 165 6.24 5.35 3.47
C VAL A 165 5.51 6.52 2.84
N LYS A 166 5.17 6.45 1.55
CA LYS A 166 4.35 7.46 0.89
C LYS A 166 2.89 7.29 1.26
N LEU A 167 2.23 8.38 1.68
CA LEU A 167 0.78 8.41 1.94
C LEU A 167 0.06 9.10 0.79
N ILE A 168 -0.82 8.38 0.09
CA ILE A 168 -1.68 8.97 -0.93
C ILE A 168 -3.16 8.82 -0.57
N LEU A 169 -3.94 9.84 -0.91
CA LEU A 169 -5.38 9.84 -0.71
C LEU A 169 -6.10 9.58 -2.04
N ASP A 170 -7.23 8.88 -1.96
CA ASP A 170 -8.17 8.80 -3.08
C ASP A 170 -8.95 10.10 -3.19
N LEU A 171 -8.83 10.78 -4.33
CA LEU A 171 -9.45 12.08 -4.56
C LEU A 171 -10.34 12.03 -5.80
N ALA A 172 -11.64 11.91 -5.57
CA ALA A 172 -12.67 12.00 -6.59
C ALA A 172 -13.03 13.47 -6.85
N ILE A 173 -12.40 14.09 -7.84
CA ILE A 173 -12.69 15.49 -8.19
C ILE A 173 -13.75 15.63 -9.29
N ASN A 174 -14.10 14.55 -9.99
CA ASN A 174 -15.07 14.61 -11.10
C ASN A 174 -16.47 15.06 -10.65
N HIS A 175 -16.89 14.69 -9.45
CA HIS A 175 -18.23 14.91 -8.92
C HIS A 175 -18.19 15.14 -7.41
N THR A 176 -19.29 15.64 -6.87
CA THR A 176 -19.51 15.74 -5.42
C THR A 176 -20.74 14.94 -5.01
N SER A 177 -21.03 14.88 -3.71
CA SER A 177 -22.35 14.45 -3.24
C SER A 177 -23.45 15.44 -3.68
N SER A 178 -24.64 14.93 -3.95
CA SER A 178 -25.86 15.76 -4.08
C SER A 178 -26.21 16.53 -2.79
N GLN A 179 -25.52 16.23 -1.68
CA GLN A 179 -25.63 16.94 -0.40
C GLN A 179 -24.50 17.95 -0.17
N HIS A 180 -23.56 18.11 -1.11
CA HIS A 180 -22.51 19.11 -1.04
C HIS A 180 -23.11 20.52 -1.10
N GLU A 181 -22.59 21.46 -0.30
CA GLU A 181 -23.11 22.83 -0.26
C GLU A 181 -23.09 23.50 -1.64
N TRP A 182 -22.05 23.28 -2.44
CA TRP A 182 -21.96 23.81 -3.81
C TRP A 182 -23.13 23.35 -4.69
N PHE A 183 -23.53 22.06 -4.58
CA PHE A 183 -24.64 21.54 -5.34
C PHE A 183 -26.00 22.06 -4.87
N LEU A 184 -26.17 22.25 -3.56
CA LEU A 184 -27.39 22.84 -3.02
C LEU A 184 -27.57 24.28 -3.47
N GLN A 185 -26.50 25.08 -3.49
CA GLN A 185 -26.52 26.45 -3.99
C GLN A 185 -26.71 26.50 -5.52
N PHE A 186 -26.04 25.62 -6.26
CA PHE A 186 -26.23 25.45 -7.71
C PHE A 186 -27.71 25.17 -8.03
N LYS A 187 -28.33 24.17 -7.42
CA LYS A 187 -29.75 23.84 -7.63
C LYS A 187 -30.66 25.02 -7.34
N LYS A 188 -30.44 25.71 -6.23
CA LYS A 188 -31.22 26.90 -5.87
C LYS A 188 -31.09 27.99 -6.94
N ALA A 189 -29.87 28.33 -7.33
CA ALA A 189 -29.61 29.34 -8.36
C ALA A 189 -30.28 29.01 -9.70
N ARG A 190 -30.20 27.72 -10.13
CA ARG A 190 -30.88 27.28 -11.38
C ARG A 190 -32.39 27.35 -11.26
N MET A 191 -32.99 26.98 -10.14
CA MET A 191 -34.44 27.07 -9.91
C MET A 191 -34.94 28.51 -9.88
N GLU A 192 -34.18 29.46 -9.35
CA GLU A 192 -34.50 30.89 -9.24
C GLU A 192 -34.11 31.67 -10.51
N GLY A 193 -33.34 31.07 -11.41
CA GLY A 193 -32.78 31.75 -12.60
C GLY A 193 -31.74 32.82 -12.22
N ASP A 194 -31.11 32.70 -11.03
CA ASP A 194 -30.13 33.66 -10.53
C ASP A 194 -28.74 33.40 -11.10
N THR A 195 -28.48 33.99 -12.27
CA THR A 195 -27.18 33.90 -12.95
C THR A 195 -26.06 34.69 -12.25
N SER A 196 -26.37 35.49 -11.23
CA SER A 196 -25.38 36.23 -10.42
C SER A 196 -24.85 35.41 -9.28
N ASN A 197 -25.47 34.29 -8.94
CA ASN A 197 -24.99 33.37 -7.91
C ASN A 197 -23.68 32.71 -8.35
N PRO A 198 -22.61 32.76 -7.53
CA PRO A 198 -21.30 32.21 -7.90
C PRO A 198 -21.35 30.70 -8.21
N TYR A 199 -22.31 29.96 -7.68
CA TYR A 199 -22.48 28.53 -7.91
C TYR A 199 -23.33 28.18 -9.14
N TYR A 200 -23.87 29.17 -9.88
CA TYR A 200 -24.79 28.93 -10.98
C TYR A 200 -24.23 27.96 -12.04
N ASP A 201 -22.95 28.00 -12.33
CA ASP A 201 -22.24 27.18 -13.33
C ASP A 201 -21.18 26.23 -12.72
N TYR A 202 -21.33 25.84 -11.45
CA TYR A 202 -20.38 24.91 -10.80
C TYR A 202 -20.49 23.47 -11.28
N TYR A 203 -21.66 23.08 -11.80
CA TYR A 203 -21.92 21.71 -12.27
C TYR A 203 -22.31 21.71 -13.74
N THR A 204 -21.92 20.66 -14.45
CA THR A 204 -22.29 20.43 -15.84
C THR A 204 -23.80 20.33 -15.95
N CYS A 205 -24.42 21.28 -16.64
CA CYS A 205 -25.85 21.39 -16.73
C CYS A 205 -26.28 21.83 -18.13
N VAL A 206 -27.28 21.14 -18.69
CA VAL A 206 -27.77 21.31 -20.05
C VAL A 206 -29.30 21.41 -20.07
N THR A 207 -29.87 21.91 -21.15
CA THR A 207 -31.31 21.79 -21.44
C THR A 207 -31.66 20.39 -21.94
N ALA A 208 -32.95 20.08 -22.06
CA ALA A 208 -33.39 18.78 -22.58
C ALA A 208 -32.89 18.50 -24.01
N GLU A 209 -32.74 19.56 -24.83
CA GLU A 209 -32.32 19.47 -26.23
C GLU A 209 -30.80 19.30 -26.38
N GLU A 210 -30.00 19.76 -25.39
CA GLU A 210 -28.55 19.75 -25.42
C GLU A 210 -27.96 18.44 -24.87
N LYS A 211 -28.77 17.51 -24.36
CA LYS A 211 -28.30 16.26 -23.82
C LYS A 211 -27.53 15.41 -24.83
N VAL A 212 -26.36 14.95 -24.46
CA VAL A 212 -25.52 14.07 -25.27
C VAL A 212 -25.88 12.62 -25.02
N GLY A 213 -26.07 11.84 -26.08
CA GLY A 213 -26.33 10.40 -25.98
C GLY A 213 -25.15 9.68 -25.32
N GLY A 214 -25.47 8.66 -24.50
CA GLY A 214 -24.44 7.89 -23.75
C GLY A 214 -24.05 8.47 -22.40
N ARG A 215 -24.50 9.69 -22.06
CA ARG A 215 -24.33 10.32 -20.76
C ARG A 215 -25.62 10.24 -19.93
N ALA A 216 -25.47 10.21 -18.61
CA ALA A 216 -26.59 10.21 -17.68
C ALA A 216 -26.87 11.62 -17.13
N TYR A 217 -28.16 11.98 -17.08
CA TYR A 217 -28.60 13.29 -16.60
C TYR A 217 -29.79 13.16 -15.67
N GLN A 218 -29.88 14.03 -14.67
CA GLN A 218 -31.04 14.16 -13.81
C GLN A 218 -31.61 15.58 -13.88
N LYS A 219 -32.94 15.66 -13.95
CA LYS A 219 -33.67 16.93 -14.05
C LYS A 219 -33.71 17.68 -12.73
N ILE A 220 -33.46 18.99 -12.74
CA ILE A 220 -33.80 19.88 -11.64
C ILE A 220 -35.31 20.16 -11.69
N ALA A 221 -36.00 19.91 -10.58
CA ALA A 221 -37.44 20.08 -10.51
C ALA A 221 -37.85 21.52 -10.79
N GLY A 222 -38.91 21.69 -11.63
CA GLY A 222 -39.50 22.97 -11.92
C GLY A 222 -38.85 23.77 -13.05
N VAL A 223 -37.68 23.39 -13.54
CA VAL A 223 -36.96 24.11 -14.61
C VAL A 223 -36.50 23.16 -15.72
N ASP A 224 -36.20 23.70 -16.92
CA ASP A 224 -35.54 22.93 -17.97
C ASP A 224 -34.02 22.98 -17.82
N ALA A 225 -33.56 22.34 -16.77
CA ALA A 225 -32.15 22.21 -16.46
C ALA A 225 -31.86 20.76 -16.00
N TRP A 226 -30.82 20.15 -16.59
CA TRP A 226 -30.46 18.77 -16.38
C TRP A 226 -28.95 18.69 -16.02
N PHE A 227 -28.61 18.28 -14.80
CA PHE A 227 -27.23 18.11 -14.43
C PHE A 227 -26.71 16.72 -14.84
N GLU A 228 -25.44 16.65 -15.22
CA GLU A 228 -24.75 15.42 -15.57
C GLU A 228 -24.43 14.62 -14.31
N CYS A 229 -24.59 13.27 -14.37
CA CYS A 229 -24.41 12.38 -13.22
C CYS A 229 -24.17 10.94 -13.68
N ASN A 230 -23.06 10.70 -14.38
CA ASN A 230 -22.79 9.42 -15.05
C ASN A 230 -22.68 8.22 -14.09
N PHE A 231 -22.31 8.43 -12.83
CA PHE A 231 -22.21 7.38 -11.81
C PHE A 231 -23.53 7.15 -11.06
N SER A 232 -24.15 8.20 -10.59
CA SER A 232 -25.42 8.16 -9.85
C SER A 232 -26.05 9.54 -9.80
N GLY A 233 -27.38 9.60 -9.70
CA GLY A 233 -28.09 10.86 -9.45
C GLY A 233 -27.66 11.58 -8.15
N ASP A 234 -27.02 10.87 -7.23
CA ASP A 234 -26.44 11.43 -6.02
C ASP A 234 -24.98 11.91 -6.17
N MET A 235 -24.42 11.80 -7.39
CA MET A 235 -23.06 12.20 -7.75
C MET A 235 -23.07 13.17 -8.94
N PRO A 236 -23.51 14.43 -8.74
CA PRO A 236 -23.51 15.46 -9.79
C PRO A 236 -22.09 15.83 -10.18
N GLU A 237 -21.84 15.92 -11.49
CA GLU A 237 -20.52 16.18 -12.05
C GLU A 237 -20.21 17.68 -12.11
N LEU A 238 -19.00 18.03 -11.69
CA LEU A 238 -18.50 19.39 -11.68
C LEU A 238 -18.24 19.91 -13.09
N ASN A 239 -18.36 21.22 -13.28
CA ASN A 239 -18.11 21.88 -14.54
C ASN A 239 -16.67 22.40 -14.60
N PHE A 240 -15.76 21.66 -15.20
CA PHE A 240 -14.37 22.06 -15.36
C PHE A 240 -14.09 23.09 -16.48
N ASP A 241 -15.10 23.53 -17.22
CA ASP A 241 -15.01 24.73 -18.05
C ASP A 241 -15.09 26.00 -17.20
N ASN A 242 -15.58 25.90 -15.95
CA ASN A 242 -15.56 26.99 -14.98
C ASN A 242 -14.19 27.08 -14.28
N PRO A 243 -13.42 28.17 -14.47
CA PRO A 243 -12.10 28.31 -13.86
C PRO A 243 -12.13 28.29 -12.33
N THR A 244 -13.21 28.79 -11.71
CA THR A 244 -13.35 28.77 -10.24
C THR A 244 -13.44 27.33 -9.72
N VAL A 245 -14.11 26.43 -10.43
CA VAL A 245 -14.18 25.01 -10.06
C VAL A 245 -12.79 24.35 -10.15
N ARG A 246 -12.03 24.68 -11.20
CA ARG A 246 -10.63 24.21 -11.34
C ARG A 246 -9.76 24.65 -10.16
N GLU A 247 -9.85 25.94 -9.82
CA GLU A 247 -9.09 26.53 -8.69
C GLU A 247 -9.51 25.93 -7.35
N GLU A 248 -10.80 25.68 -7.11
CA GLU A 248 -11.28 25.06 -5.87
C GLU A 248 -10.76 23.61 -5.72
N MET A 249 -10.79 22.82 -6.79
CA MET A 249 -10.25 21.45 -6.74
C MET A 249 -8.73 21.43 -6.58
N LEU A 250 -8.03 22.41 -7.15
CA LEU A 250 -6.58 22.57 -6.92
C LEU A 250 -6.27 22.89 -5.45
N LYS A 251 -7.02 23.82 -4.83
CA LYS A 251 -6.89 24.15 -3.40
C LYS A 251 -7.16 22.95 -2.49
N VAL A 252 -8.11 22.09 -2.84
CA VAL A 252 -8.36 20.85 -2.09
C VAL A 252 -7.09 19.97 -2.08
N ALA A 253 -6.48 19.75 -3.23
CA ALA A 253 -5.25 18.96 -3.29
C ALA A 253 -4.09 19.63 -2.50
N GLN A 254 -3.85 20.92 -2.71
CA GLN A 254 -2.82 21.69 -2.00
C GLN A 254 -3.01 21.61 -0.47
N TYR A 255 -4.25 21.72 0.01
CA TYR A 255 -4.57 21.60 1.44
C TYR A 255 -4.09 20.28 2.04
N TYR A 256 -4.28 19.16 1.35
CA TYR A 256 -3.83 17.85 1.86
C TYR A 256 -2.31 17.66 1.71
N MET A 257 -1.70 18.23 0.68
CA MET A 257 -0.23 18.27 0.57
C MET A 257 0.41 19.04 1.73
N GLU A 258 -0.19 20.17 2.16
CA GLU A 258 0.25 20.93 3.34
C GLU A 258 0.11 20.16 4.66
N LEU A 259 -0.77 19.15 4.71
CA LEU A 259 -0.94 18.26 5.87
C LEU A 259 0.05 17.09 5.91
N GLY A 260 0.93 16.97 4.91
CA GLY A 260 1.94 15.92 4.82
C GLY A 260 1.50 14.69 4.02
N VAL A 261 0.42 14.79 3.22
CA VAL A 261 0.08 13.77 2.22
C VAL A 261 1.05 13.89 1.05
N ASP A 262 1.53 12.77 0.51
CA ASP A 262 2.53 12.73 -0.56
C ASP A 262 1.94 12.77 -1.98
N GLY A 263 0.62 12.69 -2.09
CA GLY A 263 -0.03 12.72 -3.39
C GLY A 263 -1.40 12.05 -3.42
N PHE A 264 -1.84 11.65 -4.61
CA PHE A 264 -3.23 11.23 -4.82
C PHE A 264 -3.36 10.06 -5.77
N ARG A 265 -4.38 9.23 -5.51
CA ARG A 265 -5.03 8.44 -6.55
C ARG A 265 -6.24 9.25 -7.03
N PHE A 266 -6.23 9.66 -8.28
CA PHE A 266 -7.36 10.37 -8.87
C PHE A 266 -8.36 9.37 -9.44
N ASP A 267 -9.61 9.50 -8.95
CA ASP A 267 -10.75 8.70 -9.38
C ASP A 267 -11.23 9.13 -10.77
N ALA A 268 -11.62 8.15 -11.58
CA ALA A 268 -12.40 8.35 -12.81
C ALA A 268 -11.87 9.44 -13.75
N ILE A 269 -10.54 9.49 -13.98
CA ILE A 269 -9.87 10.61 -14.68
C ILE A 269 -10.42 10.90 -16.09
N LYS A 270 -10.97 9.91 -16.77
CA LYS A 270 -11.56 10.06 -18.12
C LYS A 270 -12.94 10.74 -18.13
N TYR A 271 -13.56 10.90 -16.94
CA TYR A 271 -14.88 11.49 -16.81
C TYR A 271 -14.87 13.00 -16.64
N ILE A 272 -13.70 13.62 -16.42
CA ILE A 272 -13.57 15.10 -16.33
C ILE A 272 -14.20 15.79 -17.56
N TYR A 273 -14.01 15.21 -18.76
CA TYR A 273 -14.71 15.53 -19.97
C TYR A 273 -15.13 14.24 -20.67
N TYR A 274 -16.14 13.58 -20.13
CA TYR A 274 -16.53 12.25 -20.58
C TYR A 274 -16.80 12.20 -22.08
N GLY A 275 -16.08 11.31 -22.78
CA GLY A 275 -16.15 11.13 -24.23
C GLY A 275 -15.24 12.07 -25.04
N ASP A 276 -14.42 12.90 -24.38
CA ASP A 276 -13.39 13.74 -25.01
C ASP A 276 -12.05 13.49 -24.29
N THR A 277 -11.35 12.45 -24.72
CA THR A 277 -10.10 12.01 -24.10
C THR A 277 -9.03 13.10 -24.15
N GLN A 278 -8.88 13.81 -25.29
CA GLN A 278 -7.86 14.86 -25.40
C GLN A 278 -8.13 16.02 -24.44
N LYS A 279 -9.37 16.47 -24.35
CA LYS A 279 -9.74 17.55 -23.42
C LYS A 279 -9.55 17.15 -21.97
N SER A 280 -9.79 15.86 -21.64
CA SER A 280 -9.49 15.31 -20.31
C SER A 280 -7.99 15.27 -20.03
N VAL A 281 -7.17 14.85 -20.99
CA VAL A 281 -5.70 14.85 -20.88
C VAL A 281 -5.18 16.27 -20.69
N ASP A 282 -5.61 17.23 -21.51
CA ASP A 282 -5.22 18.65 -21.40
C ASP A 282 -5.53 19.24 -20.01
N PHE A 283 -6.69 18.86 -19.44
CA PHE A 283 -7.04 19.24 -18.07
C PHE A 283 -6.06 18.64 -17.05
N TRP A 284 -5.76 17.34 -17.14
CA TRP A 284 -4.86 16.69 -16.19
C TRP A 284 -3.42 17.16 -16.33
N GLU A 285 -2.94 17.47 -17.53
CA GLU A 285 -1.64 18.10 -17.74
C GLU A 285 -1.56 19.46 -17.05
N TRP A 286 -2.61 20.30 -17.20
CA TRP A 286 -2.72 21.55 -16.50
C TRP A 286 -2.74 21.34 -14.97
N TYR A 287 -3.60 20.48 -14.46
CA TYR A 287 -3.79 20.25 -13.03
C TYR A 287 -2.51 19.74 -12.35
N MET A 288 -1.86 18.76 -12.96
CA MET A 288 -0.58 18.23 -12.50
C MET A 288 0.54 19.25 -12.64
N GLY A 289 0.53 20.05 -13.70
CA GLY A 289 1.48 21.16 -13.89
C GLY A 289 1.38 22.20 -12.80
N GLU A 290 0.17 22.58 -12.35
CA GLU A 290 -0.03 23.49 -11.23
C GLU A 290 0.48 22.89 -9.91
N LEU A 291 0.12 21.63 -9.58
CA LEU A 291 0.57 20.96 -8.36
C LEU A 291 2.09 20.80 -8.28
N LYS A 292 2.73 20.42 -9.38
CA LYS A 292 4.18 20.21 -9.44
C LYS A 292 5.01 21.50 -9.28
N LYS A 293 4.43 22.69 -9.40
CA LYS A 293 5.13 23.95 -9.11
C LYS A 293 5.58 24.04 -7.66
N ASP A 294 4.71 23.61 -6.74
CA ASP A 294 4.95 23.67 -5.31
C ASP A 294 5.40 22.31 -4.74
N TYR A 295 4.99 21.20 -5.39
CA TYR A 295 5.25 19.81 -4.96
C TYR A 295 5.86 18.99 -6.11
N PRO A 296 7.14 19.22 -6.48
CA PRO A 296 7.75 18.57 -7.65
C PRO A 296 7.81 17.04 -7.53
N ASP A 297 7.90 16.50 -6.32
CA ASP A 297 7.99 15.06 -6.03
C ASP A 297 6.63 14.41 -5.70
N ILE A 298 5.52 15.10 -6.01
CA ILE A 298 4.18 14.59 -5.76
C ILE A 298 3.96 13.23 -6.45
N TYR A 299 3.42 12.26 -5.70
CA TYR A 299 3.08 10.95 -6.24
C TYR A 299 1.61 10.89 -6.67
N CYS A 300 1.37 10.73 -7.96
CA CYS A 300 0.00 10.63 -8.47
C CYS A 300 -0.19 9.42 -9.38
N VAL A 301 -1.36 8.79 -9.24
CA VAL A 301 -1.83 7.71 -10.10
C VAL A 301 -3.28 7.93 -10.48
N GLY A 302 -3.59 7.83 -11.78
CA GLY A 302 -4.93 8.00 -12.31
C GLY A 302 -5.65 6.68 -12.53
N GLU A 303 -6.94 6.66 -12.21
CA GLU A 303 -7.81 5.56 -12.60
C GLU A 303 -8.47 5.88 -13.95
N CYS A 304 -7.93 5.25 -15.00
CA CYS A 304 -8.55 5.19 -16.31
C CYS A 304 -8.99 3.75 -16.60
N TRP A 305 -10.19 3.38 -16.20
CA TRP A 305 -10.71 2.04 -16.49
C TRP A 305 -11.12 1.94 -17.95
N SER A 306 -10.18 1.61 -18.80
CA SER A 306 -10.32 1.55 -20.25
C SER A 306 -9.33 0.60 -20.90
N GLY A 307 -9.31 0.55 -22.24
CA GLY A 307 -8.30 -0.14 -23.02
C GLY A 307 -6.92 0.53 -22.92
N GLU A 308 -5.87 -0.24 -23.18
CA GLU A 308 -4.48 0.21 -23.07
C GLU A 308 -4.20 1.52 -23.83
N SER A 309 -4.75 1.68 -25.03
CA SER A 309 -4.53 2.88 -25.85
C SER A 309 -4.97 4.16 -25.14
N GLU A 310 -6.17 4.16 -24.55
CA GLU A 310 -6.69 5.33 -23.82
C GLU A 310 -5.95 5.55 -22.49
N ILE A 311 -5.55 4.48 -21.81
CA ILE A 311 -4.73 4.58 -20.60
C ILE A 311 -3.41 5.29 -20.89
N LEU A 312 -2.75 4.93 -22.01
CA LEU A 312 -1.47 5.49 -22.42
C LEU A 312 -1.52 6.98 -22.74
N ASP A 313 -2.67 7.49 -23.22
CA ASP A 313 -2.85 8.93 -23.49
C ASP A 313 -2.69 9.77 -22.20
N TYR A 314 -3.10 9.26 -21.04
CA TYR A 314 -2.99 9.96 -19.76
C TYR A 314 -1.58 9.95 -19.13
N TYR A 315 -0.67 9.12 -19.64
CA TYR A 315 0.70 9.07 -19.09
C TYR A 315 1.48 10.37 -19.29
N SER A 316 1.09 11.23 -20.23
CA SER A 316 1.67 12.57 -20.36
C SER A 316 1.42 13.44 -19.11
N ALA A 317 0.33 13.21 -18.40
CA ALA A 317 -0.02 13.93 -17.17
C ALA A 317 0.42 13.20 -15.90
N MET A 318 0.14 11.89 -15.79
CA MET A 318 0.41 11.11 -14.58
C MET A 318 0.49 9.60 -14.88
N ASN A 319 1.04 8.82 -13.94
CA ASN A 319 0.98 7.36 -14.02
C ASN A 319 -0.46 6.86 -13.93
N CYS A 320 -0.74 5.71 -14.55
CA CYS A 320 -2.07 5.10 -14.56
C CYS A 320 -2.01 3.62 -14.19
N PHE A 321 -3.09 3.11 -13.60
CA PHE A 321 -3.24 1.69 -13.30
C PHE A 321 -3.28 0.84 -14.57
N ASN A 322 -2.52 -0.26 -14.56
CA ASN A 322 -2.50 -1.25 -15.64
C ASN A 322 -3.63 -2.27 -15.47
N PHE A 323 -4.81 -1.93 -15.96
CA PHE A 323 -6.01 -2.77 -15.84
C PHE A 323 -5.88 -4.12 -16.56
N ALA A 324 -5.04 -4.24 -17.59
CA ALA A 324 -4.84 -5.51 -18.28
C ALA A 324 -4.15 -6.58 -17.40
N MET A 325 -3.49 -6.19 -16.31
CA MET A 325 -2.89 -7.11 -15.34
C MET A 325 -3.90 -7.72 -14.37
N SER A 326 -5.02 -7.03 -14.13
CA SER A 326 -5.97 -7.27 -13.04
C SER A 326 -7.08 -8.28 -13.39
N GLN A 327 -7.75 -8.78 -12.37
CA GLN A 327 -8.90 -9.69 -12.42
C GLN A 327 -8.55 -11.13 -12.89
N ALA A 328 -9.57 -11.96 -12.95
CA ALA A 328 -9.50 -13.39 -13.32
C ALA A 328 -8.96 -13.63 -14.74
N GLU A 329 -9.26 -12.72 -15.66
CA GLU A 329 -8.88 -12.73 -17.07
C GLU A 329 -7.64 -11.86 -17.34
N GLY A 330 -7.08 -11.23 -16.31
CA GLY A 330 -5.86 -10.41 -16.42
C GLY A 330 -4.63 -11.25 -16.75
N LYS A 331 -3.62 -10.57 -17.30
CA LYS A 331 -2.39 -11.23 -17.79
C LYS A 331 -1.70 -12.05 -16.69
N ALA A 332 -1.62 -11.52 -15.46
CA ALA A 332 -1.00 -12.22 -14.35
C ALA A 332 -1.78 -13.49 -13.95
N ALA A 333 -3.10 -13.38 -13.73
CA ALA A 333 -3.94 -14.51 -13.34
C ALA A 333 -4.01 -15.60 -14.42
N MET A 334 -4.08 -15.22 -15.68
CA MET A 334 -4.11 -16.16 -16.81
C MET A 334 -2.79 -16.93 -16.94
N ALA A 335 -1.65 -16.26 -16.76
CA ALA A 335 -0.34 -16.90 -16.75
C ALA A 335 -0.18 -17.80 -15.52
N ALA A 336 -0.51 -17.34 -14.32
CA ALA A 336 -0.42 -18.11 -13.07
C ALA A 336 -1.22 -19.43 -13.14
N LYS A 337 -2.44 -19.38 -13.68
CA LYS A 337 -3.28 -20.59 -13.92
C LYS A 337 -2.77 -21.45 -15.08
N GLY A 338 -1.80 -20.95 -15.83
CA GLY A 338 -1.30 -21.61 -17.03
C GLY A 338 -2.31 -21.72 -18.17
N THR A 339 -3.35 -20.91 -18.19
CA THR A 339 -4.31 -20.80 -19.29
C THR A 339 -3.75 -19.96 -20.43
N SER A 340 -2.85 -19.03 -20.14
CA SER A 340 -1.99 -18.32 -21.09
C SER A 340 -0.56 -18.84 -21.01
N SER A 341 0.26 -18.61 -22.06
CA SER A 341 1.70 -18.91 -22.00
C SER A 341 2.44 -17.84 -21.20
N VAL A 342 3.56 -18.22 -20.59
CA VAL A 342 4.44 -17.25 -19.90
C VAL A 342 4.99 -16.23 -20.90
N SER A 343 5.31 -16.64 -22.12
CA SER A 343 5.78 -15.71 -23.17
C SER A 343 4.72 -14.67 -23.56
N THR A 344 3.42 -15.01 -23.51
CA THR A 344 2.35 -14.01 -23.71
C THR A 344 2.38 -12.94 -22.61
N PHE A 345 2.64 -13.35 -21.38
CA PHE A 345 2.78 -12.44 -20.23
C PHE A 345 4.05 -11.59 -20.36
N THR A 346 5.21 -12.21 -20.63
CA THR A 346 6.49 -11.48 -20.68
C THR A 346 6.55 -10.49 -21.84
N ASN A 347 6.04 -10.86 -23.01
CA ASN A 347 5.94 -9.95 -24.16
C ASN A 347 4.99 -8.77 -23.86
N TYR A 348 3.92 -9.01 -23.13
CA TYR A 348 3.02 -7.95 -22.70
C TYR A 348 3.73 -6.95 -21.78
N ILE A 349 4.44 -7.42 -20.76
CA ILE A 349 5.17 -6.56 -19.81
C ILE A 349 6.21 -5.70 -20.54
N GLU A 350 7.01 -6.30 -21.43
CA GLU A 350 7.99 -5.57 -22.24
C GLU A 350 7.33 -4.49 -23.11
N SER A 351 6.29 -4.86 -23.86
CA SER A 351 5.60 -3.92 -24.74
C SER A 351 4.90 -2.80 -23.98
N TYR A 352 4.25 -3.12 -22.86
CA TYR A 352 3.57 -2.13 -22.04
C TYR A 352 4.57 -1.12 -21.43
N GLN A 353 5.68 -1.60 -20.84
CA GLN A 353 6.72 -0.72 -20.31
C GLN A 353 7.28 0.20 -21.41
N LYS A 354 7.56 -0.35 -22.59
CA LYS A 354 8.04 0.42 -23.74
C LYS A 354 7.04 1.50 -24.17
N ASN A 355 5.75 1.17 -24.20
CA ASN A 355 4.69 2.11 -24.55
C ASN A 355 4.52 3.20 -23.49
N VAL A 356 4.60 2.86 -22.20
CA VAL A 356 4.60 3.83 -21.10
C VAL A 356 5.75 4.82 -21.24
N LEU A 357 6.98 4.32 -21.41
CA LEU A 357 8.17 5.17 -21.54
C LEU A 357 8.18 6.02 -22.82
N ALA A 358 7.50 5.59 -23.87
CA ALA A 358 7.33 6.37 -25.12
C ALA A 358 6.39 7.57 -24.91
N ASN A 359 5.38 7.46 -24.03
CA ASN A 359 4.47 8.54 -23.69
C ASN A 359 4.98 9.43 -22.54
N ASN A 360 5.73 8.85 -21.61
CA ASN A 360 6.36 9.55 -20.51
C ASN A 360 7.69 8.87 -20.16
N PRO A 361 8.86 9.49 -20.42
CA PRO A 361 10.16 8.91 -20.07
C PRO A 361 10.35 8.59 -18.58
N ASP A 362 9.62 9.29 -17.70
CA ASP A 362 9.61 9.07 -16.24
C ASP A 362 8.40 8.25 -15.79
N GLY A 363 7.63 7.72 -16.73
CA GLY A 363 6.42 6.95 -16.47
C GLY A 363 6.70 5.57 -15.87
N MET A 364 5.82 5.14 -14.96
CA MET A 364 5.92 3.86 -14.28
C MET A 364 4.67 3.01 -14.53
N PRO A 365 4.80 1.74 -14.94
CA PRO A 365 3.68 0.80 -14.90
C PRO A 365 3.14 0.63 -13.47
N MET A 366 1.80 0.66 -13.31
CA MET A 366 1.13 0.53 -12.01
C MET A 366 0.31 -0.76 -11.98
N SER A 367 0.98 -1.88 -11.72
CA SER A 367 0.36 -3.21 -11.76
C SER A 367 -0.40 -3.52 -10.46
N PHE A 368 -1.51 -4.26 -10.58
CA PHE A 368 -2.32 -4.75 -9.46
C PHE A 368 -3.13 -5.98 -9.88
N LEU A 369 -3.62 -6.78 -8.94
CA LEU A 369 -4.46 -7.95 -9.22
C LEU A 369 -5.95 -7.68 -9.02
N SER A 370 -6.30 -6.98 -7.97
CA SER A 370 -7.67 -6.52 -7.68
C SER A 370 -7.66 -5.24 -6.87
N ASN A 371 -8.82 -4.58 -6.79
CA ASN A 371 -9.04 -3.39 -5.97
C ASN A 371 -10.46 -3.42 -5.38
N HIS A 372 -10.89 -2.33 -4.76
CA HIS A 372 -12.20 -2.20 -4.11
C HIS A 372 -13.40 -2.24 -5.07
N ASP A 373 -13.20 -2.12 -6.39
CA ASP A 373 -14.23 -2.15 -7.44
C ASP A 373 -14.25 -3.47 -8.22
N MET A 374 -13.37 -4.41 -7.85
CA MET A 374 -13.22 -5.70 -8.50
C MET A 374 -13.43 -6.86 -7.53
N ASP A 375 -13.81 -8.02 -8.05
CA ASP A 375 -13.84 -9.23 -7.27
C ASP A 375 -12.42 -9.56 -6.79
N ARG A 376 -12.28 -9.92 -5.51
CA ARG A 376 -10.98 -10.23 -4.92
C ARG A 376 -10.34 -11.41 -5.61
N ILE A 377 -9.10 -11.25 -6.02
CA ILE A 377 -8.38 -12.21 -6.86
C ILE A 377 -8.27 -13.59 -6.23
N ALA A 378 -8.14 -13.69 -4.90
CA ALA A 378 -8.04 -14.95 -4.18
C ALA A 378 -9.26 -15.88 -4.42
N GLY A 379 -10.46 -15.32 -4.69
CA GLY A 379 -11.64 -16.10 -5.07
C GLY A 379 -11.56 -16.76 -6.45
N THR A 380 -10.61 -16.35 -7.28
CA THR A 380 -10.41 -16.84 -8.65
C THR A 380 -9.59 -18.13 -8.72
N PHE A 381 -8.77 -18.38 -7.69
CA PHE A 381 -7.82 -19.48 -7.69
C PHE A 381 -8.33 -20.70 -6.91
N VAL A 382 -8.10 -21.89 -7.47
CA VAL A 382 -8.47 -23.17 -6.83
C VAL A 382 -7.45 -23.59 -5.77
N THR A 383 -6.23 -23.09 -5.85
CA THR A 383 -5.14 -23.37 -4.89
C THR A 383 -4.39 -22.10 -4.55
N GLU A 384 -3.82 -22.04 -3.36
CA GLU A 384 -2.97 -20.92 -2.92
C GLU A 384 -1.71 -20.77 -3.79
N ASN A 385 -1.17 -21.87 -4.33
CA ASN A 385 0.00 -21.80 -5.21
C ASN A 385 -0.23 -20.93 -6.45
N TYR A 386 -1.45 -20.93 -7.01
CA TYR A 386 -1.78 -20.00 -8.11
C TYR A 386 -1.83 -18.54 -7.64
N MET A 387 -2.26 -18.31 -6.39
CA MET A 387 -2.21 -16.98 -5.80
C MET A 387 -0.77 -16.49 -5.63
N ARG A 388 0.11 -17.36 -5.08
CA ARG A 388 1.54 -17.08 -4.92
C ARG A 388 2.21 -16.80 -6.27
N MET A 389 1.93 -17.59 -7.29
CA MET A 389 2.46 -17.35 -8.63
C MET A 389 1.92 -16.04 -9.24
N ALA A 390 0.66 -15.71 -9.06
CA ALA A 390 0.10 -14.43 -9.51
C ALA A 390 0.79 -13.25 -8.80
N ALA A 391 1.08 -13.39 -7.49
CA ALA A 391 1.86 -12.41 -6.73
C ALA A 391 3.27 -12.25 -7.30
N ASN A 392 3.97 -13.34 -7.62
CA ASN A 392 5.27 -13.28 -8.28
C ASN A 392 5.21 -12.48 -9.58
N LEU A 393 4.21 -12.79 -10.42
CA LEU A 393 4.11 -12.19 -11.75
C LEU A 393 3.89 -10.66 -11.69
N TYR A 394 3.08 -10.14 -10.75
CA TYR A 394 2.85 -8.69 -10.72
C TYR A 394 3.80 -7.93 -9.79
N LEU A 395 4.18 -8.50 -8.63
CA LEU A 395 5.12 -7.84 -7.72
C LEU A 395 6.56 -7.84 -8.25
N LEU A 396 6.94 -8.81 -9.08
CA LEU A 396 8.24 -8.83 -9.76
C LEU A 396 8.20 -8.18 -11.17
N SER A 397 7.14 -7.44 -11.51
CA SER A 397 7.04 -6.63 -12.72
C SER A 397 7.59 -5.21 -12.49
N PRO A 398 7.94 -4.44 -13.55
CA PRO A 398 8.48 -3.09 -13.43
C PRO A 398 7.45 -2.10 -12.85
N GLY A 399 7.94 -0.97 -12.34
CA GLY A 399 7.12 0.15 -11.88
C GLY A 399 6.72 0.07 -10.41
N SER A 400 5.49 0.45 -10.07
CA SER A 400 4.97 0.57 -8.70
C SER A 400 3.69 -0.26 -8.52
N PRO A 401 3.78 -1.52 -8.09
CA PRO A 401 2.60 -2.36 -7.89
C PRO A 401 1.79 -1.95 -6.66
N THR A 402 0.49 -2.26 -6.69
CA THR A 402 -0.44 -2.01 -5.57
C THR A 402 -1.08 -3.31 -5.11
N ILE A 403 -1.00 -3.59 -3.81
CA ILE A 403 -1.66 -4.70 -3.11
C ILE A 403 -2.98 -4.18 -2.55
N TYR A 404 -4.08 -4.87 -2.78
CA TYR A 404 -5.36 -4.56 -2.14
C TYR A 404 -5.45 -5.24 -0.78
N TYR A 405 -5.79 -4.51 0.30
CA TYR A 405 -5.79 -5.03 1.67
C TYR A 405 -6.49 -6.40 1.79
N GLY A 406 -5.87 -7.32 2.51
CA GLY A 406 -6.33 -8.69 2.69
C GLY A 406 -6.01 -9.63 1.50
N GLU A 407 -5.41 -9.13 0.41
CA GLU A 407 -4.90 -9.96 -0.67
C GLU A 407 -3.76 -10.86 -0.17
N GLU A 408 -2.89 -10.31 0.67
CA GLU A 408 -1.73 -10.97 1.28
C GLU A 408 -2.08 -12.09 2.25
N ILE A 409 -3.31 -12.14 2.74
CA ILE A 409 -3.82 -13.26 3.55
C ILE A 409 -4.86 -14.11 2.82
N GLY A 410 -5.18 -13.77 1.56
CA GLY A 410 -6.09 -14.53 0.72
C GLY A 410 -7.58 -14.28 0.96
N ILE A 411 -7.98 -13.12 1.49
CA ILE A 411 -9.39 -12.75 1.67
C ILE A 411 -10.14 -12.84 0.35
N ARG A 412 -11.28 -13.48 0.38
CA ARG A 412 -12.20 -13.64 -0.77
C ARG A 412 -13.33 -12.63 -0.68
N GLY A 413 -13.87 -12.28 -1.83
CA GLY A 413 -15.03 -11.39 -1.93
C GLY A 413 -15.41 -11.16 -3.38
N SER A 414 -16.71 -11.17 -3.67
CA SER A 414 -17.22 -10.92 -5.00
C SER A 414 -18.59 -10.25 -4.93
N ARG A 415 -18.92 -9.45 -5.95
CA ARG A 415 -20.23 -8.79 -6.06
C ARG A 415 -21.40 -9.77 -5.94
N GLY A 416 -21.23 -10.96 -6.49
CA GLY A 416 -22.18 -12.05 -6.42
C GLY A 416 -23.56 -11.71 -7.00
N SER A 417 -24.58 -12.51 -6.66
CA SER A 417 -25.95 -12.30 -7.12
C SER A 417 -26.61 -11.04 -6.53
N ALA A 418 -26.14 -10.57 -5.38
CA ALA A 418 -26.62 -9.34 -4.76
C ALA A 418 -26.17 -8.07 -5.50
N ASN A 419 -25.19 -8.20 -6.40
CA ASN A 419 -24.62 -7.12 -7.20
C ASN A 419 -24.18 -5.92 -6.35
N THR A 420 -23.55 -6.18 -5.19
CA THR A 420 -23.11 -5.15 -4.25
C THR A 420 -21.58 -5.12 -4.11
N ASP A 421 -20.99 -3.95 -4.22
CA ASP A 421 -19.56 -3.75 -4.02
C ASP A 421 -19.13 -3.92 -2.55
N ALA A 422 -20.08 -3.83 -1.60
CA ALA A 422 -19.82 -4.11 -0.20
C ALA A 422 -19.20 -5.50 0.02
N ASN A 423 -19.56 -6.48 -0.82
CA ASN A 423 -18.99 -7.83 -0.80
C ASN A 423 -17.53 -7.92 -1.29
N ARG A 424 -16.99 -6.87 -1.87
CA ARG A 424 -15.58 -6.75 -2.31
C ARG A 424 -14.72 -6.08 -1.26
N ARG A 425 -15.36 -5.32 -0.33
CA ARG A 425 -14.75 -4.44 0.66
C ARG A 425 -14.92 -4.99 2.08
N LEU A 426 -14.85 -6.33 2.23
CA LEU A 426 -15.08 -7.03 3.49
C LEU A 426 -14.03 -6.67 4.54
N ALA A 427 -14.42 -6.84 5.80
CA ALA A 427 -13.56 -6.60 6.96
C ALA A 427 -12.27 -7.42 6.90
N MET A 428 -11.17 -6.81 7.33
CA MET A 428 -9.89 -7.50 7.55
C MET A 428 -10.05 -8.54 8.65
N LEU A 429 -9.43 -9.70 8.48
CA LEU A 429 -9.55 -10.84 9.39
C LEU A 429 -8.35 -10.86 10.36
N TRP A 430 -8.37 -9.98 11.37
CA TRP A 430 -7.24 -9.84 12.29
C TRP A 430 -7.04 -11.06 13.20
N GLY A 431 -8.11 -11.59 13.81
CA GLY A 431 -8.05 -12.77 14.68
C GLY A 431 -7.56 -12.52 16.10
N ASP A 432 -7.32 -11.26 16.49
CA ASP A 432 -6.75 -10.85 17.77
C ASP A 432 -7.72 -10.04 18.65
N GLY A 433 -9.01 -10.05 18.30
CA GLY A 433 -10.05 -9.33 19.03
C GLY A 433 -10.46 -8.00 18.42
N ASP A 434 -9.88 -7.60 17.29
CA ASP A 434 -10.35 -6.45 16.50
C ASP A 434 -11.82 -6.65 16.10
N THR A 435 -12.64 -5.61 16.25
CA THR A 435 -14.10 -5.68 16.07
C THR A 435 -14.58 -5.11 14.74
N VAL A 436 -13.67 -4.79 13.83
CA VAL A 436 -14.02 -4.26 12.51
C VAL A 436 -15.02 -5.15 11.78
N GLY A 437 -16.09 -4.54 11.28
CA GLY A 437 -17.19 -5.23 10.60
C GLY A 437 -17.17 -5.08 9.09
N ASN A 438 -17.96 -5.92 8.43
CA ASN A 438 -18.23 -5.76 7.00
C ASN A 438 -19.01 -4.48 6.73
N PRO A 439 -18.80 -3.82 5.58
CA PRO A 439 -19.53 -2.59 5.26
C PRO A 439 -21.02 -2.83 5.13
N ILE A 440 -21.79 -1.78 5.39
CA ILE A 440 -23.24 -1.79 5.24
C ILE A 440 -23.61 -2.26 3.82
N GLY A 441 -24.58 -3.18 3.74
CA GLY A 441 -25.04 -3.75 2.47
C GLY A 441 -24.26 -4.99 2.01
N SER A 442 -23.26 -5.44 2.78
CA SER A 442 -22.62 -6.73 2.52
C SER A 442 -23.62 -7.87 2.77
N THR A 443 -23.62 -8.80 1.84
CA THR A 443 -24.41 -10.06 1.87
C THR A 443 -23.50 -11.27 1.64
N TYR A 444 -22.19 -11.09 1.82
CA TYR A 444 -21.21 -12.14 1.55
C TYR A 444 -21.40 -13.32 2.52
N ASP A 445 -21.45 -14.51 1.96
CA ASP A 445 -21.57 -15.76 2.72
C ASP A 445 -20.21 -16.08 3.39
N SER A 446 -20.14 -15.91 4.70
CA SER A 446 -18.94 -16.15 5.49
C SER A 446 -18.40 -17.58 5.39
N SER A 447 -19.22 -18.55 5.04
CA SER A 447 -18.77 -19.95 4.81
C SER A 447 -17.85 -20.10 3.61
N LYS A 448 -17.79 -19.10 2.71
CA LYS A 448 -16.91 -19.05 1.55
C LYS A 448 -15.59 -18.33 1.81
N GLN A 449 -15.46 -17.71 2.99
CA GLN A 449 -14.25 -17.00 3.38
C GLN A 449 -13.16 -17.99 3.79
N ILE A 450 -11.91 -17.52 3.79
CA ILE A 450 -10.80 -18.25 4.39
C ILE A 450 -11.04 -18.43 5.89
N SER A 451 -10.49 -19.50 6.46
CA SER A 451 -10.59 -19.79 7.89
C SER A 451 -9.41 -19.27 8.72
N THR A 452 -8.31 -18.91 8.05
CA THR A 452 -7.10 -18.36 8.68
C THR A 452 -7.20 -16.84 8.81
N THR A 453 -6.66 -16.32 9.90
CA THR A 453 -6.63 -14.88 10.21
C THR A 453 -5.22 -14.33 10.04
N VAL A 454 -5.05 -13.01 10.18
CA VAL A 454 -3.73 -12.39 10.25
C VAL A 454 -2.91 -12.99 11.39
N ALA A 455 -3.50 -13.14 12.60
CA ALA A 455 -2.82 -13.73 13.76
C ALA A 455 -2.31 -15.14 13.46
N ASP A 456 -3.12 -15.98 12.82
CA ASP A 456 -2.72 -17.35 12.43
C ASP A 456 -1.57 -17.33 11.40
N GLN A 457 -1.62 -16.40 10.43
CA GLN A 457 -0.64 -16.35 9.34
C GLN A 457 0.70 -15.73 9.75
N LEU A 458 0.70 -14.85 10.76
CA LEU A 458 1.95 -14.34 11.35
C LEU A 458 2.78 -15.45 12.01
N GLU A 459 2.12 -16.44 12.60
CA GLU A 459 2.77 -17.58 13.28
C GLU A 459 3.22 -18.71 12.31
N ASP A 460 2.67 -18.75 11.08
CA ASP A 460 3.03 -19.77 10.09
C ASP A 460 4.06 -19.23 9.09
N PRO A 461 5.34 -19.65 9.14
CA PRO A 461 6.38 -19.18 8.23
C PRO A 461 6.10 -19.52 6.75
N ASN A 462 5.18 -20.45 6.49
CA ASN A 462 4.78 -20.86 5.15
C ASN A 462 3.45 -20.21 4.70
N SER A 463 2.89 -19.30 5.49
CA SER A 463 1.64 -18.60 5.16
C SER A 463 1.77 -17.75 3.89
N LEU A 464 0.61 -17.36 3.33
CA LEU A 464 0.58 -16.43 2.22
C LEU A 464 1.10 -15.04 2.64
N TYR A 465 0.80 -14.60 3.87
CA TYR A 465 1.34 -13.35 4.43
C TYR A 465 2.88 -13.32 4.42
N ASN A 466 3.51 -14.33 5.01
CA ASN A 466 4.97 -14.42 5.06
C ASN A 466 5.59 -14.56 3.66
N TYR A 467 4.86 -15.15 2.71
CA TYR A 467 5.25 -15.19 1.32
C TYR A 467 5.27 -13.78 0.68
N TYR A 468 4.25 -12.95 0.93
CA TYR A 468 4.22 -11.55 0.47
C TYR A 468 5.34 -10.71 1.10
N CYS A 469 5.60 -10.86 2.40
CA CYS A 469 6.74 -10.20 3.06
C CYS A 469 8.07 -10.51 2.35
N LYS A 470 8.35 -11.80 2.11
CA LYS A 470 9.55 -12.24 1.38
C LYS A 470 9.60 -11.64 -0.03
N LEU A 471 8.49 -11.63 -0.74
CA LEU A 471 8.41 -11.16 -2.12
C LEU A 471 8.66 -9.65 -2.23
N ILE A 472 8.11 -8.86 -1.30
CA ILE A 472 8.34 -7.41 -1.23
C ILE A 472 9.80 -7.13 -0.87
N ALA A 473 10.38 -7.88 0.08
CA ALA A 473 11.80 -7.74 0.45
C ALA A 473 12.73 -8.06 -0.74
N ILE A 474 12.43 -9.10 -1.52
CA ILE A 474 13.19 -9.45 -2.74
C ILE A 474 13.09 -8.34 -3.79
N ARG A 475 11.88 -7.81 -4.01
CA ARG A 475 11.69 -6.68 -4.91
C ARG A 475 12.51 -5.45 -4.50
N HIS A 476 12.63 -5.19 -3.21
CA HIS A 476 13.45 -4.10 -2.69
C HIS A 476 14.96 -4.41 -2.81
N LYS A 477 15.35 -5.66 -2.56
CA LYS A 477 16.75 -6.12 -2.64
C LYS A 477 17.34 -5.95 -4.04
N TYR A 478 16.57 -6.23 -5.09
CA TYR A 478 16.99 -6.12 -6.49
C TYR A 478 16.32 -4.91 -7.14
N GLU A 479 17.00 -3.76 -7.09
CA GLU A 479 16.48 -2.50 -7.65
C GLU A 479 16.10 -2.62 -9.13
N ALA A 480 16.82 -3.45 -9.88
CA ALA A 480 16.52 -3.76 -11.26
C ALA A 480 15.07 -4.22 -11.48
N ILE A 481 14.46 -4.93 -10.54
CA ILE A 481 13.07 -5.40 -10.66
C ILE A 481 12.10 -4.23 -10.80
N ALA A 482 12.28 -3.18 -10.02
CA ALA A 482 11.37 -2.03 -10.05
C ALA A 482 11.69 -1.07 -11.20
N ARG A 483 12.99 -0.82 -11.46
CA ARG A 483 13.50 0.28 -12.29
C ARG A 483 14.09 -0.14 -13.62
N GLY A 484 14.37 -1.44 -13.80
CA GLY A 484 15.09 -1.96 -14.95
C GLY A 484 14.26 -1.99 -16.23
N THR A 485 14.95 -2.04 -17.35
CA THR A 485 14.37 -2.33 -18.67
C THR A 485 14.18 -3.82 -18.81
N TYR A 486 12.97 -4.23 -19.11
CA TYR A 486 12.56 -5.63 -19.25
C TYR A 486 12.62 -6.05 -20.72
N ASN A 487 13.40 -7.09 -21.01
CA ASN A 487 13.43 -7.76 -22.31
C ASN A 487 12.91 -9.19 -22.14
N SER A 488 11.86 -9.54 -22.83
CA SER A 488 11.21 -10.85 -22.76
C SER A 488 12.12 -11.95 -23.30
N ILE A 489 12.22 -13.06 -22.57
CA ILE A 489 12.96 -14.25 -22.97
C ILE A 489 11.97 -15.37 -23.26
N SER A 490 12.02 -15.90 -24.49
CA SER A 490 11.29 -17.09 -24.87
C SER A 490 12.18 -18.33 -24.79
N CYS A 491 11.77 -19.29 -23.96
CA CYS A 491 12.53 -20.51 -23.72
C CYS A 491 12.01 -21.70 -24.54
N GLY A 492 11.18 -21.49 -25.56
CA GLY A 492 10.55 -22.55 -26.35
C GLY A 492 9.51 -23.39 -25.58
N GLN A 493 9.25 -23.07 -24.32
CA GLN A 493 8.29 -23.74 -23.42
C GLN A 493 7.07 -22.87 -23.20
N LYS A 494 5.87 -23.46 -23.17
CA LYS A 494 4.63 -22.71 -22.93
C LYS A 494 4.52 -22.19 -21.49
N LYS A 495 5.04 -22.95 -20.54
CA LYS A 495 4.86 -22.73 -19.10
C LYS A 495 6.08 -22.14 -18.40
N VAL A 496 7.18 -21.98 -19.12
CA VAL A 496 8.42 -21.35 -18.63
C VAL A 496 8.80 -20.22 -19.55
N GLY A 497 9.20 -19.11 -18.98
CA GLY A 497 9.72 -17.92 -19.67
C GLY A 497 10.17 -16.90 -18.63
N GLY A 498 10.71 -15.81 -19.08
CA GLY A 498 11.25 -14.81 -18.16
C GLY A 498 11.68 -13.54 -18.86
N PHE A 499 12.58 -12.84 -18.18
CA PHE A 499 13.11 -11.56 -18.61
C PHE A 499 14.62 -11.50 -18.40
N LEU A 500 15.31 -10.84 -19.33
CA LEU A 500 16.57 -10.18 -19.03
C LEU A 500 16.25 -8.76 -18.58
N ILE A 501 16.56 -8.42 -17.34
CA ILE A 501 16.32 -7.10 -16.76
C ILE A 501 17.66 -6.38 -16.66
N THR A 502 17.72 -5.13 -17.14
CA THR A 502 18.94 -4.31 -17.10
C THR A 502 18.67 -3.01 -16.37
N TYR A 503 19.48 -2.68 -15.36
CA TYR A 503 19.44 -1.43 -14.63
C TYR A 503 20.87 -0.94 -14.32
N GLY A 504 21.29 0.14 -14.97
CA GLY A 504 22.68 0.55 -14.92
C GLY A 504 23.63 -0.55 -15.45
N GLU A 505 24.55 -1.01 -14.61
CA GLU A 505 25.45 -2.12 -14.92
C GLU A 505 24.89 -3.49 -14.47
N GLU A 506 23.84 -3.49 -13.64
CA GLU A 506 23.20 -4.70 -13.14
C GLU A 506 22.39 -5.38 -14.26
N LYS A 507 22.57 -6.69 -14.39
CA LYS A 507 21.78 -7.55 -15.28
C LYS A 507 21.36 -8.79 -14.53
N ILE A 508 20.06 -8.99 -14.42
CA ILE A 508 19.49 -10.19 -13.81
C ILE A 508 18.57 -10.91 -14.78
N GLY A 509 18.52 -12.24 -14.65
CA GLY A 509 17.51 -13.07 -15.28
C GLY A 509 16.39 -13.35 -14.30
N LEU A 510 15.13 -13.07 -14.67
CA LEU A 510 13.95 -13.43 -13.88
C LEU A 510 13.13 -14.44 -14.66
N PHE A 511 13.02 -15.67 -14.16
CA PHE A 511 12.29 -16.75 -14.84
C PHE A 511 11.13 -17.25 -13.97
N HIS A 512 10.05 -17.67 -14.64
CA HIS A 512 8.84 -18.20 -14.00
C HIS A 512 8.47 -19.56 -14.58
N ASN A 513 8.24 -20.56 -13.73
CA ASN A 513 7.57 -21.80 -14.09
C ASN A 513 6.14 -21.77 -13.55
N THR A 514 5.16 -21.57 -14.42
CA THR A 514 3.72 -21.54 -14.08
C THR A 514 3.04 -22.89 -14.20
N SER A 515 3.81 -23.98 -14.40
CA SER A 515 3.25 -25.33 -14.46
C SER A 515 3.09 -25.96 -13.07
N THR A 516 2.42 -27.07 -13.00
CA THR A 516 2.33 -27.95 -11.83
C THR A 516 3.42 -29.05 -11.84
N GLU A 517 4.40 -28.94 -12.74
CA GLU A 517 5.51 -29.88 -12.91
C GLU A 517 6.83 -29.15 -12.89
N GLU A 518 7.89 -29.81 -12.44
CA GLU A 518 9.26 -29.34 -12.61
C GLU A 518 9.62 -29.31 -14.09
N LEU A 519 10.22 -28.22 -14.54
CA LEU A 519 10.59 -28.04 -15.94
C LEU A 519 12.03 -27.56 -16.06
N SER A 520 12.72 -28.09 -17.08
CA SER A 520 14.08 -27.69 -17.44
C SER A 520 14.10 -26.95 -18.77
N ILE A 521 14.92 -25.92 -18.84
CA ILE A 521 15.19 -25.14 -20.05
C ILE A 521 16.70 -25.01 -20.27
N ASP A 522 17.15 -25.05 -21.51
CA ASP A 522 18.53 -24.74 -21.87
C ASP A 522 18.63 -23.25 -22.24
N LEU A 523 19.23 -22.45 -21.35
CA LEU A 523 19.43 -21.02 -21.56
C LEU A 523 20.27 -20.69 -22.80
N ALA A 524 21.20 -21.59 -23.21
CA ALA A 524 21.98 -21.41 -24.42
C ALA A 524 21.13 -21.48 -25.70
N GLY A 525 19.96 -22.12 -25.62
CA GLY A 525 18.99 -22.20 -26.71
C GLY A 525 18.04 -21.00 -26.79
N CYS A 526 18.06 -20.08 -25.81
CA CYS A 526 17.19 -18.90 -25.80
C CYS A 526 17.81 -17.79 -26.66
N THR A 527 17.19 -17.46 -27.79
CA THR A 527 17.72 -16.46 -28.76
C THR A 527 17.83 -15.07 -28.16
N ASP A 528 16.94 -14.72 -27.22
CA ASP A 528 16.84 -13.43 -26.57
C ASP A 528 17.92 -13.22 -25.49
N LEU A 529 18.67 -14.27 -25.17
CA LEU A 529 19.85 -14.24 -24.29
C LEU A 529 21.19 -14.17 -25.06
N ALA A 530 21.20 -13.97 -26.36
CA ALA A 530 22.42 -13.99 -27.17
C ALA A 530 23.52 -13.09 -26.55
N GLY A 531 24.61 -13.71 -26.11
CA GLY A 531 25.75 -13.06 -25.49
C GLY A 531 25.65 -12.81 -23.98
N HIS A 532 24.54 -13.24 -23.32
CA HIS A 532 24.40 -13.21 -21.87
C HIS A 532 24.44 -14.61 -21.27
N SER A 533 25.15 -14.76 -20.15
CA SER A 533 25.19 -15.99 -19.37
C SER A 533 25.01 -15.63 -17.89
N PHE A 534 24.36 -16.49 -17.15
CA PHE A 534 24.19 -16.37 -15.70
C PHE A 534 25.12 -17.36 -15.01
N ALA A 535 25.76 -16.92 -13.92
CA ALA A 535 26.72 -17.70 -13.17
C ALA A 535 26.10 -18.44 -11.97
N ALA A 536 25.00 -17.91 -11.43
CA ALA A 536 24.41 -18.43 -10.20
C ALA A 536 22.90 -18.14 -10.10
N ILE A 537 22.21 -18.93 -9.28
CA ILE A 537 20.89 -18.61 -8.76
C ILE A 537 21.10 -17.64 -7.56
N LEU A 538 20.44 -16.48 -7.62
CA LEU A 538 20.50 -15.47 -6.58
C LEU A 538 19.38 -15.62 -5.58
N ASP A 539 18.15 -15.92 -6.05
CA ASP A 539 16.97 -16.17 -5.21
C ASP A 539 15.99 -17.13 -5.87
N VAL A 540 15.27 -17.90 -5.03
CA VAL A 540 14.17 -18.79 -5.44
C VAL A 540 12.90 -18.40 -4.68
N ILE A 541 11.81 -18.22 -5.40
CA ILE A 541 10.54 -17.69 -4.89
C ILE A 541 9.40 -18.59 -5.35
N GLY A 542 8.95 -19.48 -4.50
CA GLY A 542 7.91 -20.44 -4.86
C GLY A 542 7.76 -21.58 -3.88
N THR A 543 7.22 -22.69 -4.37
CA THR A 543 6.90 -23.88 -3.58
C THR A 543 8.02 -24.93 -3.54
N GLY A 544 9.08 -24.71 -4.31
CA GLY A 544 10.22 -25.65 -4.39
C GLY A 544 11.51 -24.95 -4.83
N ASP A 545 12.50 -25.74 -5.12
CA ASP A 545 13.85 -25.28 -5.44
C ASP A 545 14.06 -25.05 -6.94
N ALA A 546 15.23 -24.53 -7.28
CA ALA A 546 15.73 -24.46 -8.65
C ALA A 546 17.20 -24.90 -8.70
N LYS A 547 17.64 -25.36 -9.89
CA LYS A 547 19.02 -25.76 -10.13
C LYS A 547 19.53 -25.17 -11.43
N LEU A 548 20.77 -24.72 -11.43
CA LEU A 548 21.47 -24.27 -12.62
C LEU A 548 22.70 -25.16 -12.82
N GLU A 549 22.68 -25.99 -13.85
CA GLU A 549 23.77 -26.90 -14.19
C GLU A 549 24.30 -26.56 -15.60
N GLY A 550 25.42 -25.86 -15.64
CA GLY A 550 25.92 -25.27 -16.89
C GLY A 550 24.93 -24.25 -17.45
N THR A 551 24.32 -24.51 -18.59
CA THR A 551 23.28 -23.67 -19.20
C THR A 551 21.87 -24.18 -18.94
N VAL A 552 21.71 -25.32 -18.28
CA VAL A 552 20.40 -25.91 -18.00
C VAL A 552 19.84 -25.40 -16.69
N LEU A 553 18.75 -24.66 -16.75
CA LEU A 553 17.98 -24.20 -15.60
C LEU A 553 16.76 -25.10 -15.39
N THR A 554 16.70 -25.75 -14.22
CA THR A 554 15.55 -26.55 -13.78
C THR A 554 14.81 -25.80 -12.69
N ILE A 555 13.49 -25.61 -12.84
CA ILE A 555 12.65 -24.83 -11.93
C ILE A 555 11.50 -25.71 -11.45
N ALA A 556 11.32 -25.79 -10.13
CA ALA A 556 10.21 -26.48 -9.50
C ALA A 556 8.83 -25.89 -9.93
N PRO A 557 7.72 -26.62 -9.71
CA PRO A 557 6.36 -26.12 -10.01
C PRO A 557 6.07 -24.80 -9.33
N GLN A 558 5.32 -23.91 -10.00
CA GLN A 558 4.83 -22.64 -9.44
C GLN A 558 5.94 -21.86 -8.71
N THR A 559 7.09 -21.73 -9.35
CA THR A 559 8.30 -21.13 -8.77
C THR A 559 8.90 -20.10 -9.73
N SER A 560 9.40 -19.00 -9.19
CA SER A 560 10.18 -17.99 -9.89
C SER A 560 11.63 -18.02 -9.42
N VAL A 561 12.56 -17.66 -10.30
CA VAL A 561 14.00 -17.73 -10.04
C VAL A 561 14.66 -16.45 -10.52
N ILE A 562 15.55 -15.90 -9.70
CA ILE A 562 16.42 -14.80 -10.07
C ILE A 562 17.83 -15.34 -10.29
N LEU A 563 18.41 -15.01 -11.45
CA LEU A 563 19.77 -15.39 -11.87
C LEU A 563 20.65 -14.15 -11.97
N GLY A 564 21.95 -14.32 -11.63
CA GLY A 564 22.99 -13.30 -11.80
C GLY A 564 24.26 -13.83 -12.43
#